data_60c81ca18cc4d23119dbe238e27870dc
#
_entry.id   60c81ca18cc4d23119dbe238e27870dc
#
_cell.length_a   1.000
_cell.length_b   1.000
_cell.length_c   1.000
_cell.angle_alpha   90.00
_cell.angle_beta   90.00
_cell.angle_gamma   90.00
#
_symmetry.space_group_name_H-M   'P 1'
#
loop_
_entity.id
_entity.type
_entity.pdbx_description
1 polymer ?
#
loop_
_entity_poly.entity_id
_entity_poly.type
_entity_poly.pdbx_seq_one_letter_code
_entity_poly.pdbx_strand_id
1 'polypeptide(L)'
;MKQKRILFTGGGTAGHVIVNLALIPYFKEQGWKLDYIGSKDGIERKLIEQLRDVTYHPISTGKLRRYISIENLKDPFKVIKGTFQAWNIIRKQKPNVVFSKGGFVSVPVVIAAKLRRVPTIIHESDLTPGLANKIASPFAKKILTTFPET
;
A
#
# COMPACT_ATOMS: atom_id res chain seq x y z
N MET A 1 -21.41 -17.66 -3.71
CA MET A 1 -19.98 -17.50 -3.40
C MET A 1 -19.71 -16.11 -2.84
N LYS A 2 -18.86 -16.03 -1.82
CA LYS A 2 -18.48 -14.75 -1.25
C LYS A 2 -17.63 -13.95 -2.25
N GLN A 3 -17.98 -12.68 -2.48
CA GLN A 3 -17.24 -11.81 -3.39
C GLN A 3 -15.79 -11.62 -2.92
N LYS A 4 -14.85 -11.78 -3.83
CA LYS A 4 -13.44 -11.56 -3.52
C LYS A 4 -13.13 -10.07 -3.42
N ARG A 5 -12.16 -9.74 -2.57
CA ARG A 5 -11.77 -8.36 -2.31
C ARG A 5 -10.25 -8.23 -2.38
N ILE A 6 -9.78 -7.20 -3.09
CA ILE A 6 -8.37 -6.85 -3.16
C ILE A 6 -8.17 -5.44 -2.56
N LEU A 7 -7.11 -5.30 -1.79
CA LEU A 7 -6.71 -4.03 -1.21
C LEU A 7 -5.41 -3.59 -1.84
N PHE A 8 -5.42 -2.43 -2.47
CA PHE A 8 -4.23 -1.81 -3.06
C PHE A 8 -3.62 -0.80 -2.10
N THR A 9 -2.31 -0.65 -2.17
CA THR A 9 -1.62 0.45 -1.50
C THR A 9 -0.40 0.86 -2.31
N GLY A 10 0.01 2.09 -2.12
CA GLY A 10 1.15 2.70 -2.80
C GLY A 10 0.91 4.18 -3.00
N GLY A 11 1.95 4.98 -2.86
CA GLY A 11 1.79 6.42 -3.00
C GLY A 11 3.08 7.19 -2.80
N GLY A 12 2.92 8.50 -2.65
CA GLY A 12 4.02 9.44 -2.54
C GLY A 12 4.49 9.97 -3.89
N THR A 13 4.48 9.12 -4.91
CA THR A 13 4.81 9.53 -6.29
C THR A 13 3.80 8.90 -7.25
N ALA A 14 3.67 9.48 -8.44
CA ALA A 14 2.80 8.93 -9.49
C ALA A 14 3.23 7.52 -9.88
N GLY A 15 4.53 7.23 -9.90
CA GLY A 15 5.06 5.91 -10.21
C GLY A 15 4.59 4.81 -9.27
N HIS A 16 4.32 5.14 -8.01
CA HIS A 16 3.79 4.20 -7.03
C HIS A 16 2.27 4.00 -7.14
N VAL A 17 1.62 4.67 -8.08
CA VAL A 17 0.16 4.58 -8.26
C VAL A 17 -0.20 4.02 -9.64
N ILE A 18 0.60 4.30 -10.66
CA ILE A 18 0.29 3.96 -12.06
C ILE A 18 0.02 2.46 -12.25
N VAL A 19 0.82 1.60 -11.65
CA VAL A 19 0.62 0.14 -11.77
C VAL A 19 -0.72 -0.26 -11.15
N ASN A 20 -1.06 0.32 -9.99
CA ASN A 20 -2.34 0.06 -9.34
C ASN A 20 -3.51 0.53 -10.22
N LEU A 21 -3.37 1.71 -10.84
CA LEU A 21 -4.39 2.22 -11.77
C LEU A 21 -4.59 1.28 -12.96
N ALA A 22 -3.52 0.64 -13.44
CA ALA A 22 -3.61 -0.31 -14.54
C ALA A 22 -4.30 -1.61 -14.14
N LEU A 23 -4.10 -2.07 -12.91
CA LEU A 23 -4.67 -3.33 -12.41
C LEU A 23 -6.12 -3.20 -11.95
N ILE A 24 -6.53 -2.03 -11.48
CA ILE A 24 -7.89 -1.82 -10.95
C ILE A 24 -8.98 -2.21 -11.95
N PRO A 25 -8.96 -1.75 -13.22
CA PRO A 25 -10.00 -2.14 -14.17
C PRO A 25 -10.07 -3.66 -14.40
N TYR A 26 -8.93 -4.34 -14.39
CA TYR A 26 -8.87 -5.78 -14.55
C TYR A 26 -9.63 -6.50 -13.42
N PHE A 27 -9.35 -6.15 -12.17
CA PHE A 27 -10.02 -6.77 -11.03
C PHE A 27 -11.49 -6.39 -10.94
N LYS A 28 -11.83 -5.16 -11.32
CA LYS A 28 -13.22 -4.72 -11.41
C LYS A 28 -14.00 -5.60 -12.40
N GLU A 29 -13.42 -5.85 -13.57
CA GLU A 29 -14.04 -6.67 -14.60
C GLU A 29 -14.23 -8.13 -14.14
N GLN A 30 -13.33 -8.62 -13.28
CA GLN A 30 -13.43 -9.95 -12.67
C GLN A 30 -14.44 -10.02 -11.50
N GLY A 31 -15.08 -8.92 -11.17
CA GLY A 31 -16.08 -8.88 -10.11
C GLY A 31 -15.55 -8.73 -8.70
N TRP A 32 -14.29 -8.35 -8.53
CA TRP A 32 -13.70 -8.11 -7.21
C TRP A 32 -14.15 -6.78 -6.64
N LYS A 33 -14.31 -6.73 -5.32
CA LYS A 33 -14.40 -5.45 -4.61
C LYS A 33 -13.01 -4.86 -4.43
N LEU A 34 -12.92 -3.54 -4.57
CA LEU A 34 -11.65 -2.82 -4.62
C LEU A 34 -11.57 -1.79 -3.51
N ASP A 35 -10.53 -1.90 -2.70
CA ASP A 35 -10.19 -0.91 -1.68
C ASP A 35 -8.78 -0.39 -1.94
N TYR A 36 -8.51 0.82 -1.48
CA TYR A 36 -7.19 1.43 -1.57
C TYR A 36 -6.87 2.13 -0.25
N ILE A 37 -5.71 1.84 0.30
CA ILE A 37 -5.19 2.58 1.45
C ILE A 37 -4.05 3.46 0.99
N GLY A 38 -4.12 4.74 1.31
CA GLY A 38 -3.08 5.70 0.99
C GLY A 38 -3.02 6.82 2.02
N SER A 39 -2.20 7.82 1.76
CA SER A 39 -2.05 8.96 2.65
C SER A 39 -3.24 9.91 2.55
N LYS A 40 -3.34 10.82 3.52
CA LYS A 40 -4.41 11.83 3.54
C LYS A 40 -4.27 12.86 2.43
N ASP A 41 -3.03 13.24 2.11
CA ASP A 41 -2.73 14.36 1.22
C ASP A 41 -1.88 13.98 0.01
N GLY A 42 -1.62 12.70 -0.22
CA GLY A 42 -0.77 12.25 -1.30
C GLY A 42 -1.44 12.29 -2.66
N ILE A 43 -0.62 12.21 -3.70
CA ILE A 43 -1.10 12.17 -5.08
C ILE A 43 -2.02 10.97 -5.34
N GLU A 44 -1.79 9.85 -4.64
CA GLU A 44 -2.60 8.65 -4.76
C GLU A 44 -4.07 8.93 -4.40
N ARG A 45 -4.32 9.77 -3.41
CA ARG A 45 -5.68 10.12 -3.03
C ARG A 45 -6.42 10.80 -4.18
N LYS A 46 -5.78 11.77 -4.81
CA LYS A 46 -6.37 12.51 -5.93
C LYS A 46 -6.69 11.60 -7.11
N LEU A 47 -5.80 10.67 -7.41
CA LEU A 47 -5.95 9.78 -8.54
C LEU A 47 -7.01 8.70 -8.28
N ILE A 48 -7.04 8.14 -7.08
CA ILE A 48 -7.93 7.04 -6.74
C ILE A 48 -9.36 7.52 -6.44
N GLU A 49 -9.53 8.67 -5.80
CA GLU A 49 -10.86 9.20 -5.49
C GLU A 49 -11.70 9.54 -6.73
N GLN A 50 -11.04 9.72 -7.90
CA GLN A 50 -11.74 9.89 -9.17
C GLN A 50 -12.40 8.60 -9.66
N LEU A 51 -12.05 7.46 -9.10
CA LEU A 51 -12.59 6.16 -9.49
C LEU A 51 -13.80 5.81 -8.62
N ARG A 52 -14.94 5.55 -9.27
CA ARG A 52 -16.22 5.33 -8.54
C ARG A 52 -16.27 4.02 -7.77
N ASP A 53 -15.54 3.00 -8.22
CA ASP A 53 -15.68 1.64 -7.72
C ASP A 53 -14.60 1.24 -6.74
N VAL A 54 -13.77 2.19 -6.32
CA VAL A 54 -12.70 1.96 -5.36
C VAL A 54 -12.95 2.78 -4.11
N THR A 55 -12.98 2.14 -2.96
CA THR A 55 -13.12 2.82 -1.68
C THR A 55 -11.74 3.23 -1.18
N TYR A 56 -11.53 4.52 -1.00
CA TYR A 56 -10.26 5.06 -0.51
C TYR A 56 -10.28 5.22 1.01
N HIS A 57 -9.26 4.68 1.66
CA HIS A 57 -9.10 4.75 3.12
C HIS A 57 -7.81 5.51 3.44
N PRO A 58 -7.89 6.75 3.92
CA PRO A 58 -6.67 7.49 4.31
C PRO A 58 -6.13 7.02 5.65
N ILE A 59 -4.81 6.96 5.76
CA ILE A 59 -4.11 6.65 7.01
C ILE A 59 -2.98 7.65 7.26
N SER A 60 -2.48 7.67 8.50
CA SER A 60 -1.29 8.44 8.84
C SER A 60 -0.06 7.75 8.26
N THR A 61 0.87 8.54 7.72
CA THR A 61 2.09 8.04 7.09
C THR A 61 3.29 8.80 7.58
N GLY A 62 4.44 8.11 7.64
CA GLY A 62 5.73 8.73 7.89
C GLY A 62 6.53 8.84 6.61
N LYS A 63 7.62 9.59 6.68
CA LYS A 63 8.64 9.64 5.63
C LYS A 63 9.99 9.45 6.26
N LEU A 64 10.79 8.56 5.72
CA LEU A 64 12.18 8.45 6.15
C LEU A 64 12.98 9.57 5.49
N ARG A 65 13.62 10.39 6.30
CA ARG A 65 14.41 11.51 5.82
C ARG A 65 15.90 11.21 6.01
N ARG A 66 16.72 11.72 5.11
CA ARG A 66 18.17 11.51 5.15
C ARG A 66 18.86 12.37 6.21
N TYR A 67 18.19 13.36 6.74
CA TYR A 67 18.75 14.27 7.74
C TYR A 67 17.86 14.29 8.98
N ILE A 68 18.48 14.57 10.12
CA ILE A 68 17.78 14.63 11.40
C ILE A 68 16.97 15.93 11.47
N SER A 69 15.66 15.80 11.75
CA SER A 69 14.76 16.93 11.94
C SER A 69 13.68 16.56 12.96
N ILE A 70 12.94 17.57 13.45
CA ILE A 70 11.82 17.32 14.36
C ILE A 70 10.77 16.44 13.70
N GLU A 71 10.58 16.60 12.40
CA GLU A 71 9.64 15.76 11.64
C GLU A 71 10.06 14.29 11.63
N ASN A 72 11.36 13.98 11.59
CA ASN A 72 11.86 12.61 11.68
C ASN A 72 11.46 11.96 13.01
N LEU A 73 11.43 12.71 14.10
CA LEU A 73 11.02 12.19 15.40
C LEU A 73 9.54 11.84 15.44
N LYS A 74 8.72 12.52 14.64
CA LYS A 74 7.27 12.26 14.57
C LYS A 74 6.92 11.10 13.62
N ASP A 75 7.77 10.81 12.65
CA ASP A 75 7.49 9.82 11.64
C ASP A 75 7.30 8.39 12.20
N PRO A 76 8.11 7.90 13.16
CA PRO A 76 7.85 6.58 13.76
C PRO A 76 6.49 6.47 14.43
N PHE A 77 6.04 7.52 15.11
CA PHE A 77 4.71 7.54 15.72
C PHE A 77 3.61 7.54 14.67
N LYS A 78 3.81 8.26 13.55
CA LYS A 78 2.87 8.25 12.43
C LYS A 78 2.78 6.85 11.80
N VAL A 79 3.91 6.15 11.67
CA VAL A 79 3.93 4.78 11.15
C VAL A 79 3.16 3.84 12.06
N ILE A 80 3.37 3.94 13.38
CA ILE A 80 2.63 3.14 14.37
C ILE A 80 1.13 3.43 14.26
N LYS A 81 0.75 4.70 14.26
CA LYS A 81 -0.66 5.10 14.10
C LYS A 81 -1.24 4.58 12.79
N GLY A 82 -0.51 4.74 11.69
CA GLY A 82 -0.94 4.24 10.38
C GLY A 82 -1.12 2.74 10.36
N THR A 83 -0.24 2.00 11.05
CA THR A 83 -0.34 0.54 11.15
C THR A 83 -1.63 0.12 11.88
N PHE A 84 -1.97 0.78 12.99
CA PHE A 84 -3.23 0.52 13.69
C PHE A 84 -4.45 0.86 12.83
N GLN A 85 -4.39 1.98 12.10
CA GLN A 85 -5.46 2.38 11.19
C GLN A 85 -5.63 1.35 10.07
N ALA A 86 -4.53 0.92 9.45
CA ALA A 86 -4.55 -0.09 8.40
C ALA A 86 -5.05 -1.43 8.94
N TRP A 87 -4.60 -1.84 10.12
CA TRP A 87 -5.04 -3.07 10.78
C TRP A 87 -6.57 -3.06 10.95
N ASN A 88 -7.12 -1.94 11.40
CA ASN A 88 -8.57 -1.82 11.61
C ASN A 88 -9.34 -1.86 10.28
N ILE A 89 -8.82 -1.21 9.24
CA ILE A 89 -9.41 -1.25 7.90
C ILE A 89 -9.40 -2.69 7.36
N ILE A 90 -8.27 -3.37 7.45
CA ILE A 90 -8.13 -4.75 6.99
C ILE A 90 -9.07 -5.67 7.77
N ARG A 91 -9.19 -5.46 9.07
CA ARG A 91 -10.12 -6.23 9.91
C ARG A 91 -11.57 -6.09 9.44
N LYS A 92 -11.97 -4.86 9.10
CA LYS A 92 -13.35 -4.57 8.66
C LYS A 92 -13.61 -5.03 7.24
N GLN A 93 -12.69 -4.76 6.32
CA GLN A 93 -12.88 -5.05 4.90
C GLN A 93 -12.61 -6.51 4.54
N LYS A 94 -11.78 -7.20 5.30
CA LYS A 94 -11.43 -8.61 5.08
C LYS A 94 -10.97 -8.91 3.65
N PRO A 95 -9.93 -8.22 3.15
CA PRO A 95 -9.44 -8.49 1.79
C PRO A 95 -8.85 -9.90 1.69
N ASN A 96 -8.93 -10.48 0.51
CA ASN A 96 -8.31 -11.76 0.22
C ASN A 96 -6.81 -11.62 -0.03
N VAL A 97 -6.40 -10.46 -0.54
CA VAL A 97 -5.01 -10.17 -0.87
C VAL A 97 -4.76 -8.66 -0.80
N VAL A 98 -3.54 -8.30 -0.42
CA VAL A 98 -3.04 -6.92 -0.46
C VAL A 98 -1.99 -6.83 -1.56
N PHE A 99 -2.09 -5.83 -2.42
CA PHE A 99 -1.11 -5.53 -3.44
C PHE A 99 -0.47 -4.19 -3.15
N SER A 100 0.85 -4.18 -2.97
CA SER A 100 1.61 -2.98 -2.62
C SER A 100 2.56 -2.60 -3.75
N LYS A 101 2.42 -1.38 -4.26
CA LYS A 101 3.35 -0.85 -5.26
C LYS A 101 4.56 -0.17 -4.60
N GLY A 102 4.44 0.23 -3.36
CA GLY A 102 5.54 0.87 -2.64
C GLY A 102 5.24 2.30 -2.19
N GLY A 103 6.31 3.00 -1.79
CA GLY A 103 6.18 4.28 -1.10
C GLY A 103 5.97 4.08 0.40
N PHE A 104 6.23 5.13 1.20
CA PHE A 104 6.20 4.98 2.66
C PHE A 104 4.83 4.65 3.23
N VAL A 105 3.76 5.03 2.53
CA VAL A 105 2.39 4.68 2.96
C VAL A 105 2.17 3.16 2.96
N SER A 106 2.88 2.42 2.11
CA SER A 106 2.72 0.97 2.01
C SER A 106 3.26 0.23 3.23
N VAL A 107 4.25 0.77 3.93
CA VAL A 107 4.90 0.09 5.05
C VAL A 107 3.91 -0.28 6.16
N PRO A 108 3.12 0.68 6.71
CA PRO A 108 2.14 0.30 7.74
C PRO A 108 1.08 -0.66 7.23
N VAL A 109 0.71 -0.58 5.94
CA VAL A 109 -0.30 -1.46 5.35
C VAL A 109 0.22 -2.89 5.28
N VAL A 110 1.45 -3.08 4.81
CA VAL A 110 2.06 -4.43 4.69
C VAL A 110 2.25 -5.06 6.07
N ILE A 111 2.70 -4.28 7.05
CA ILE A 111 2.84 -4.77 8.43
C ILE A 111 1.47 -5.20 8.98
N ALA A 112 0.45 -4.35 8.83
CA ALA A 112 -0.89 -4.66 9.30
C ALA A 112 -1.47 -5.91 8.63
N ALA A 113 -1.24 -6.06 7.32
CA ALA A 113 -1.68 -7.25 6.58
C ALA A 113 -1.02 -8.53 7.12
N LYS A 114 0.29 -8.46 7.43
CA LYS A 114 0.99 -9.59 8.03
C LYS A 114 0.40 -9.96 9.39
N LEU A 115 0.12 -8.96 10.23
CA LEU A 115 -0.52 -9.18 11.54
C LEU A 115 -1.92 -9.77 11.42
N ARG A 116 -2.64 -9.45 10.36
CA ARG A 116 -3.98 -9.98 10.08
C ARG A 116 -3.95 -11.26 9.24
N ARG A 117 -2.77 -11.78 8.94
CA ARG A 117 -2.57 -12.99 8.12
C ARG A 117 -3.19 -12.90 6.73
N VAL A 118 -3.19 -11.70 6.15
CA VAL A 118 -3.62 -11.49 4.76
C VAL A 118 -2.38 -11.52 3.87
N PRO A 119 -2.37 -12.36 2.82
CA PRO A 119 -1.19 -12.44 1.95
C PRO A 119 -0.98 -11.12 1.22
N THR A 120 0.27 -10.68 1.16
CA THR A 120 0.67 -9.44 0.52
C THR A 120 1.63 -9.73 -0.62
N ILE A 121 1.38 -9.09 -1.76
CA ILE A 121 2.26 -9.10 -2.93
C ILE A 121 2.85 -7.70 -3.06
N ILE A 122 4.18 -7.60 -3.09
CA ILE A 122 4.90 -6.35 -3.33
C ILE A 122 5.40 -6.35 -4.77
N HIS A 123 5.27 -5.22 -5.45
CA HIS A 123 5.83 -5.01 -6.78
C HIS A 123 6.93 -3.95 -6.73
N GLU A 124 8.11 -4.30 -7.25
CA GLU A 124 9.24 -3.40 -7.39
C GLU A 124 9.55 -3.18 -8.87
N SER A 125 9.45 -1.95 -9.32
CA SER A 125 9.69 -1.60 -10.72
C SER A 125 11.11 -1.11 -10.99
N ASP A 126 11.86 -0.80 -9.95
CA ASP A 126 13.21 -0.27 -10.07
C ASP A 126 14.25 -1.39 -10.00
N LEU A 127 15.39 -1.17 -10.64
CA LEU A 127 16.51 -2.12 -10.60
C LEU A 127 17.00 -2.32 -9.17
N THR A 128 17.10 -1.23 -8.42
CA THR A 128 17.45 -1.27 -6.99
C THR A 128 16.19 -1.01 -6.16
N PRO A 129 15.82 -1.90 -5.24
CA PRO A 129 14.63 -1.71 -4.43
C PRO A 129 14.67 -0.41 -3.63
N GLY A 130 13.55 0.31 -3.60
CA GLY A 130 13.39 1.48 -2.76
C GLY A 130 13.39 1.10 -1.28
N LEU A 131 13.69 2.09 -0.42
CA LEU A 131 13.79 1.86 1.02
C LEU A 131 12.49 1.31 1.62
N ALA A 132 11.35 1.84 1.19
CA ALA A 132 10.06 1.36 1.68
C ALA A 132 9.84 -0.12 1.36
N ASN A 133 10.15 -0.54 0.13
CA ASN A 133 10.04 -1.94 -0.26
C ASN A 133 11.05 -2.83 0.46
N LYS A 134 12.25 -2.34 0.73
CA LYS A 134 13.22 -3.08 1.56
C LYS A 134 12.69 -3.34 2.97
N ILE A 135 12.06 -2.34 3.57
CA ILE A 135 11.47 -2.47 4.92
C ILE A 135 10.27 -3.42 4.89
N ALA A 136 9.44 -3.33 3.86
CA ALA A 136 8.21 -4.12 3.75
C ALA A 136 8.45 -5.57 3.33
N SER A 137 9.53 -5.85 2.60
CA SER A 137 9.81 -7.17 2.01
C SER A 137 9.72 -8.35 2.97
N PRO A 138 10.25 -8.27 4.22
CA PRO A 138 10.16 -9.40 5.16
C PRO A 138 8.71 -9.79 5.51
N PHE A 139 7.77 -8.89 5.32
CA PHE A 139 6.35 -9.12 5.65
C PHE A 139 5.52 -9.59 4.46
N ALA A 140 6.10 -9.62 3.26
CA ALA A 140 5.39 -9.99 2.05
C ALA A 140 5.42 -11.50 1.81
N LYS A 141 4.34 -12.02 1.21
CA LYS A 141 4.29 -13.40 0.77
C LYS A 141 5.04 -13.59 -0.56
N LYS A 142 4.91 -12.62 -1.46
CA LYS A 142 5.59 -12.62 -2.76
C LYS A 142 6.10 -11.23 -3.11
N ILE A 143 7.20 -11.19 -3.81
CA ILE A 143 7.78 -9.97 -4.36
C ILE A 143 7.90 -10.16 -5.88
N LEU A 144 7.24 -9.28 -6.62
CA LEU A 144 7.31 -9.25 -8.08
C LEU A 144 8.28 -8.15 -8.49
N THR A 145 9.19 -8.46 -9.39
CA THR A 145 10.18 -7.49 -9.87
C THR A 145 10.06 -7.33 -11.38
N THR A 146 10.33 -6.11 -11.86
CA THR A 146 10.40 -5.84 -13.29
C THR A 146 11.69 -6.37 -13.88
N PHE A 147 12.79 -6.31 -13.10
CA PHE A 147 14.11 -6.74 -13.53
C PHE A 147 14.55 -7.98 -12.78
N PRO A 148 15.12 -8.98 -13.48
CA PRO A 148 15.61 -10.20 -12.81
C PRO A 148 16.69 -9.93 -11.77
N GLU A 149 17.45 -8.84 -11.93
CA GLU A 149 18.58 -8.47 -11.05
C GLU A 149 18.13 -7.79 -9.76
N THR A 150 16.88 -7.42 -9.62
CA THR A 150 16.35 -6.70 -8.44
C THR A 150 16.34 -7.54 -7.16
#